data_9dd52a64c012a1699e035b4be4cab36c
#
_entry.id   9dd52a64c012a1699e035b4be4cab36c
#
_cell.length_a   1.000
_cell.length_b   1.000
_cell.length_c   1.000
_cell.angle_alpha   90.00
_cell.angle_beta   90.00
_cell.angle_gamma   90.00
#
_symmetry.space_group_name_H-M   'P 1'
#
loop_
_entity.id
_entity.type
_entity.pdbx_description
1 polymer ?
#
loop_
_entity_poly.entity_id
_entity_poly.type
_entity_poly.pdbx_seq_one_letter_code
_entity_poly.pdbx_strand_id
1 'polypeptide(L)'
;MSPEKLATRLLTWRSEVRSADVAKVRDLVTRTGVFSADEIDIAAELVEDRLNDGASSGYHFVIAERAGKIAGYACFGPIAGIESAFDLYWIAVDSDCQGDGVGRAVLAKAEVAMRAMGASRHYAETSSTDAYAPTRAFYLSTGFREVARIADFYRPGDGKVIYERVL
;
A
#
# COMPACT_ATOMS: atom_id res chain seq x y z
N MET A 1 -0.19 -27.93 3.80
CA MET A 1 -0.34 -26.56 3.28
C MET A 1 -0.19 -25.62 4.46
N SER A 2 0.66 -24.57 4.36
CA SER A 2 0.84 -23.64 5.48
C SER A 2 -0.45 -22.83 5.75
N PRO A 3 -0.71 -22.41 7.00
CA PRO A 3 -1.87 -21.57 7.34
C PRO A 3 -1.99 -20.31 6.46
N GLU A 4 -0.85 -19.67 6.14
CA GLU A 4 -0.77 -18.51 5.25
C GLU A 4 -1.29 -18.81 3.82
N LYS A 5 -0.95 -19.97 3.27
CA LYS A 5 -1.45 -20.39 1.94
C LYS A 5 -2.94 -20.69 1.95
N LEU A 6 -3.48 -21.14 3.08
CA LEU A 6 -4.92 -21.35 3.23
C LEU A 6 -5.66 -20.02 3.36
N ALA A 7 -5.13 -19.11 4.17
CA ALA A 7 -5.70 -17.78 4.40
C ALA A 7 -5.77 -16.94 3.11
N THR A 8 -4.72 -16.98 2.28
CA THR A 8 -4.67 -16.26 1.00
C THR A 8 -5.54 -16.89 -0.09
N ARG A 9 -5.85 -18.19 -0.01
CA ARG A 9 -6.79 -18.88 -0.94
C ARG A 9 -8.23 -18.39 -0.82
N LEU A 10 -8.61 -17.81 0.30
CA LEU A 10 -9.95 -17.28 0.55
C LEU A 10 -10.10 -15.82 0.10
N LEU A 11 -9.05 -15.23 -0.49
CA LEU A 11 -9.09 -13.86 -0.98
C LEU A 11 -9.70 -13.80 -2.38
N THR A 12 -10.63 -12.88 -2.55
CA THR A 12 -11.06 -12.41 -3.87
C THR A 12 -10.39 -11.07 -4.17
N TRP A 13 -10.21 -10.76 -5.45
CA TRP A 13 -9.40 -9.62 -5.88
C TRP A 13 -10.18 -8.71 -6.83
N ARG A 14 -9.98 -7.42 -6.69
CA ARG A 14 -10.46 -6.42 -7.64
C ARG A 14 -9.50 -5.23 -7.75
N SER A 15 -9.55 -4.55 -8.87
CA SER A 15 -8.83 -3.29 -9.12
C SER A 15 -9.75 -2.07 -9.16
N GLU A 16 -11.05 -2.30 -9.31
CA GLU A 16 -12.03 -1.21 -9.29
C GLU A 16 -12.33 -0.74 -7.88
N VAL A 17 -12.31 0.58 -7.68
CA VAL A 17 -12.80 1.22 -6.46
C VAL A 17 -14.29 1.50 -6.58
N ARG A 18 -14.98 1.43 -5.45
CA ARG A 18 -16.42 1.66 -5.32
C ARG A 18 -16.64 2.80 -4.32
N SER A 19 -17.75 3.52 -4.44
CA SER A 19 -18.07 4.62 -3.53
C SER A 19 -18.03 4.22 -2.05
N ALA A 20 -18.44 2.99 -1.72
CA ALA A 20 -18.37 2.47 -0.36
C ALA A 20 -16.93 2.23 0.15
N ASP A 21 -15.93 2.21 -0.74
CA ASP A 21 -14.55 1.95 -0.34
C ASP A 21 -13.91 3.13 0.38
N VAL A 22 -14.37 4.34 0.15
CA VAL A 22 -13.92 5.54 0.89
C VAL A 22 -14.07 5.31 2.40
N ALA A 23 -15.27 4.93 2.84
CA ALA A 23 -15.53 4.66 4.25
C ALA A 23 -14.84 3.37 4.74
N LYS A 24 -14.77 2.33 3.92
CA LYS A 24 -14.12 1.05 4.26
C LYS A 24 -12.61 1.20 4.42
N VAL A 25 -11.96 1.95 3.54
CA VAL A 25 -10.52 2.25 3.63
C VAL A 25 -10.24 3.08 4.87
N ARG A 26 -11.04 4.13 5.11
CA ARG A 26 -10.93 4.95 6.32
C ARG A 26 -11.02 4.08 7.60
N ASP A 27 -12.01 3.21 7.69
CA ASP A 27 -12.18 2.29 8.83
C ASP A 27 -10.98 1.33 8.96
N LEU A 28 -10.55 0.72 7.86
CA LEU A 28 -9.42 -0.21 7.86
C LEU A 28 -8.15 0.46 8.37
N VAL A 29 -7.75 1.61 7.81
CA VAL A 29 -6.51 2.31 8.20
C VAL A 29 -6.59 2.85 9.64
N THR A 30 -7.76 3.30 10.08
CA THR A 30 -8.00 3.72 11.47
C THR A 30 -7.75 2.56 12.44
N ARG A 31 -8.26 1.37 12.13
CA ARG A 31 -8.12 0.18 12.99
C ARG A 31 -6.69 -0.37 13.07
N THR A 32 -5.81 -0.03 12.13
CA THR A 32 -4.39 -0.41 12.25
C THR A 32 -3.71 0.27 13.44
N GLY A 33 -4.19 1.44 13.86
CA GLY A 33 -3.65 2.20 14.99
C GLY A 33 -2.29 2.85 14.74
N VAL A 34 -1.77 2.80 13.50
CA VAL A 34 -0.43 3.31 13.14
C VAL A 34 -0.50 4.71 12.55
N PHE A 35 -1.56 5.02 11.80
CA PHE A 35 -1.69 6.24 11.01
C PHE A 35 -2.25 7.40 11.82
N SER A 36 -1.75 8.61 11.57
CA SER A 36 -2.32 9.85 12.08
C SER A 36 -3.67 10.17 11.43
N ALA A 37 -4.41 11.14 12.00
CA ALA A 37 -5.67 11.60 11.42
C ALA A 37 -5.49 12.10 9.98
N ASP A 38 -4.44 12.90 9.73
CA ASP A 38 -4.14 13.41 8.39
C ASP A 38 -3.81 12.28 7.40
N GLU A 39 -3.07 11.28 7.81
CA GLU A 39 -2.77 10.12 6.97
C GLU A 39 -4.03 9.29 6.66
N ILE A 40 -4.95 9.15 7.63
CA ILE A 40 -6.23 8.48 7.41
C ILE A 40 -7.06 9.24 6.37
N ASP A 41 -7.07 10.57 6.43
CA ASP A 41 -7.75 11.41 5.45
C ASP A 41 -7.13 11.25 4.05
N ILE A 42 -5.81 11.29 3.93
CA ILE A 42 -5.10 11.05 2.67
C ILE A 42 -5.45 9.68 2.09
N ALA A 43 -5.48 8.62 2.89
CA ALA A 43 -5.83 7.28 2.41
C ALA A 43 -7.24 7.22 1.78
N ALA A 44 -8.20 7.95 2.35
CA ALA A 44 -9.56 8.07 1.82
C ALA A 44 -9.60 8.93 0.55
N GLU A 45 -8.88 10.07 0.54
CA GLU A 45 -8.79 10.97 -0.61
C GLU A 45 -8.25 10.28 -1.86
N LEU A 46 -7.27 9.39 -1.75
CA LEU A 46 -6.76 8.61 -2.89
C LEU A 46 -7.87 7.78 -3.55
N VAL A 47 -8.80 7.24 -2.77
CA VAL A 47 -9.97 6.50 -3.30
C VAL A 47 -10.94 7.46 -3.97
N GLU A 48 -11.22 8.62 -3.36
CA GLU A 48 -12.11 9.65 -3.91
C GLU A 48 -11.59 10.19 -5.23
N ASP A 49 -10.29 10.50 -5.32
CA ASP A 49 -9.64 10.95 -6.55
C ASP A 49 -9.78 9.91 -7.66
N ARG A 50 -9.57 8.64 -7.33
CA ARG A 50 -9.76 7.56 -8.31
C ARG A 50 -11.21 7.43 -8.77
N LEU A 51 -12.18 7.65 -7.90
CA LEU A 51 -13.61 7.63 -8.24
C LEU A 51 -13.99 8.82 -9.14
N ASN A 52 -13.44 10.00 -8.85
CA ASN A 52 -13.77 11.23 -9.56
C ASN A 52 -13.12 11.29 -10.94
N ASP A 53 -11.82 10.97 -11.02
CA ASP A 53 -10.99 11.20 -12.21
C ASP A 53 -10.63 9.92 -12.96
N GLY A 54 -11.02 8.77 -12.46
CA GLY A 54 -10.73 7.47 -13.08
C GLY A 54 -9.22 7.24 -13.24
N ALA A 55 -8.81 6.76 -14.42
CA ALA A 55 -7.40 6.49 -14.71
C ALA A 55 -6.54 7.76 -14.76
N SER A 56 -7.14 8.93 -15.04
CA SER A 56 -6.42 10.21 -15.10
C SER A 56 -5.95 10.71 -13.73
N SER A 57 -6.49 10.18 -12.63
CA SER A 57 -5.98 10.43 -11.29
C SER A 57 -4.53 9.97 -11.10
N GLY A 58 -4.06 9.03 -11.90
CA GLY A 58 -2.77 8.36 -11.71
C GLY A 58 -2.76 7.31 -10.60
N TYR A 59 -3.87 7.15 -9.87
CA TYR A 59 -3.99 6.17 -8.78
C TYR A 59 -4.60 4.87 -9.27
N HIS A 60 -3.91 3.76 -9.02
CA HIS A 60 -4.35 2.40 -9.32
C HIS A 60 -4.46 1.62 -8.01
N PHE A 61 -5.39 0.69 -7.97
CA PHE A 61 -5.66 -0.07 -6.76
C PHE A 61 -5.61 -1.58 -7.02
N VAL A 62 -5.17 -2.29 -6.01
CA VAL A 62 -5.39 -3.72 -5.83
C VAL A 62 -6.05 -3.90 -4.47
N ILE A 63 -7.22 -4.50 -4.46
CA ILE A 63 -8.03 -4.72 -3.26
C ILE A 63 -8.25 -6.21 -3.08
N ALA A 64 -7.84 -6.71 -1.91
CA ALA A 64 -8.10 -8.07 -1.46
C ALA A 64 -9.33 -8.08 -0.56
N GLU A 65 -10.30 -8.91 -0.85
CA GLU A 65 -11.50 -9.07 -0.02
C GLU A 65 -11.57 -10.48 0.56
N ARG A 66 -12.02 -10.59 1.81
CA ARG A 66 -12.33 -11.84 2.50
C ARG A 66 -13.73 -11.72 3.08
N ALA A 67 -14.62 -12.63 2.71
CA ALA A 67 -16.03 -12.63 3.16
C ALA A 67 -16.73 -11.26 2.98
N GLY A 68 -16.49 -10.59 1.86
CA GLY A 68 -17.11 -9.30 1.52
C GLY A 68 -16.54 -8.06 2.23
N LYS A 69 -15.46 -8.23 3.03
CA LYS A 69 -14.74 -7.13 3.68
C LYS A 69 -13.37 -6.96 3.04
N ILE A 70 -12.86 -5.72 3.01
CA ILE A 70 -11.48 -5.47 2.58
C ILE A 70 -10.54 -6.06 3.62
N ALA A 71 -9.74 -7.05 3.21
CA ALA A 71 -8.70 -7.68 4.02
C ALA A 71 -7.36 -6.92 3.92
N GLY A 72 -7.14 -6.25 2.81
CA GLY A 72 -5.98 -5.42 2.56
C GLY A 72 -6.04 -4.81 1.17
N TYR A 73 -5.26 -3.74 0.95
CA TYR A 73 -5.20 -3.07 -0.33
C TYR A 73 -3.87 -2.37 -0.55
N ALA A 74 -3.59 -2.05 -1.81
CA ALA A 74 -2.51 -1.14 -2.19
C ALA A 74 -3.03 -0.09 -3.18
N CYS A 75 -2.47 1.12 -3.07
CA CYS A 75 -2.59 2.19 -4.04
C CYS A 75 -1.21 2.50 -4.62
N PHE A 76 -1.10 2.57 -5.93
CA PHE A 76 0.15 2.80 -6.64
C PHE A 76 -0.09 3.54 -7.95
N GLY A 77 0.96 4.08 -8.54
CA GLY A 77 0.86 4.74 -9.83
C GLY A 77 2.21 5.14 -10.42
N PRO A 78 2.24 5.51 -11.70
CA PRO A 78 3.46 5.97 -12.36
C PRO A 78 3.94 7.29 -11.76
N ILE A 79 5.25 7.44 -11.61
CA ILE A 79 5.85 8.73 -11.23
C ILE A 79 5.84 9.62 -12.47
N ALA A 80 5.20 10.79 -12.35
CA ALA A 80 5.06 11.72 -13.47
C ALA A 80 6.44 12.14 -14.04
N GLY A 81 6.60 12.02 -15.35
CA GLY A 81 7.81 12.41 -16.05
C GLY A 81 9.00 11.45 -15.91
N ILE A 82 8.83 10.31 -15.21
CA ILE A 82 9.88 9.30 -15.07
C ILE A 82 9.43 8.00 -15.71
N GLU A 83 10.17 7.57 -16.73
CA GLU A 83 9.86 6.33 -17.44
C GLU A 83 10.06 5.09 -16.56
N SER A 84 9.10 4.20 -16.60
CA SER A 84 9.10 2.88 -15.93
C SER A 84 9.32 2.87 -14.41
N ALA A 85 9.17 4.02 -13.73
CA ALA A 85 9.21 4.14 -12.28
C ALA A 85 7.82 4.41 -11.70
N PHE A 86 7.48 3.70 -10.63
CA PHE A 86 6.18 3.77 -9.96
C PHE A 86 6.36 4.11 -8.48
N ASP A 87 5.36 4.74 -7.90
CA ASP A 87 5.23 4.87 -6.44
C ASP A 87 4.20 3.86 -5.92
N LEU A 88 4.55 3.20 -4.84
CA LEU A 88 3.62 2.53 -3.96
C LEU A 88 3.17 3.57 -2.91
N TYR A 89 2.05 4.25 -3.18
CA TYR A 89 1.55 5.32 -2.32
C TYR A 89 1.03 4.81 -1.00
N TRP A 90 0.38 3.63 -1.02
CA TRP A 90 -0.24 3.06 0.16
C TRP A 90 -0.30 1.55 0.10
N ILE A 91 -0.06 0.91 1.24
CA ILE A 91 -0.36 -0.50 1.46
C ILE A 91 -0.83 -0.67 2.91
N ALA A 92 -1.97 -1.29 3.09
CA ALA A 92 -2.50 -1.57 4.42
C ALA A 92 -3.22 -2.92 4.44
N VAL A 93 -3.16 -3.57 5.59
CA VAL A 93 -3.82 -4.85 5.88
C VAL A 93 -4.69 -4.66 7.10
N ASP A 94 -5.93 -5.13 7.02
CA ASP A 94 -6.87 -5.14 8.13
C ASP A 94 -6.23 -5.80 9.36
N SER A 95 -6.42 -5.22 10.54
CA SER A 95 -5.85 -5.72 11.79
C SER A 95 -6.16 -7.19 12.05
N ASP A 96 -7.37 -7.63 11.67
CA ASP A 96 -7.82 -9.02 11.84
C ASP A 96 -7.20 -9.99 10.81
N CYS A 97 -6.51 -9.47 9.79
CA CYS A 97 -5.88 -10.23 8.71
C CYS A 97 -4.35 -10.13 8.72
N GLN A 98 -3.77 -9.43 9.69
CA GLN A 98 -2.31 -9.34 9.82
C GLN A 98 -1.71 -10.69 10.25
N GLY A 99 -0.50 -10.96 9.74
CA GLY A 99 0.16 -12.26 10.00
C GLY A 99 -0.27 -13.40 9.07
N ASP A 100 -1.35 -13.23 8.31
CA ASP A 100 -1.91 -14.24 7.38
C ASP A 100 -1.27 -14.21 5.98
N GLY A 101 -0.22 -13.43 5.76
CA GLY A 101 0.41 -13.27 4.44
C GLY A 101 -0.35 -12.35 3.47
N VAL A 102 -1.43 -11.68 3.91
CA VAL A 102 -2.25 -10.81 3.06
C VAL A 102 -1.42 -9.66 2.47
N GLY A 103 -0.57 -9.01 3.28
CA GLY A 103 0.27 -7.90 2.80
C GLY A 103 1.22 -8.32 1.67
N ARG A 104 1.85 -9.48 1.79
CA ARG A 104 2.71 -10.03 0.72
C ARG A 104 1.90 -10.36 -0.54
N ALA A 105 0.69 -10.89 -0.39
CA ALA A 105 -0.18 -11.21 -1.51
C ALA A 105 -0.67 -9.94 -2.22
N VAL A 106 -1.04 -8.90 -1.47
CA VAL A 106 -1.44 -7.59 -2.01
C VAL A 106 -0.28 -6.96 -2.78
N LEU A 107 0.93 -6.93 -2.19
CA LEU A 107 2.12 -6.40 -2.84
C LEU A 107 2.43 -7.14 -4.14
N ALA A 108 2.41 -8.47 -4.12
CA ALA A 108 2.67 -9.29 -5.30
C ALA A 108 1.66 -9.00 -6.43
N LYS A 109 0.39 -8.81 -6.10
CA LYS A 109 -0.64 -8.44 -7.08
C LYS A 109 -0.44 -7.02 -7.63
N ALA A 110 -0.06 -6.07 -6.79
CA ALA A 110 0.26 -4.71 -7.21
C ALA A 110 1.46 -4.71 -8.17
N GLU A 111 2.50 -5.47 -7.88
CA GLU A 111 3.68 -5.58 -8.74
C GLU A 111 3.37 -6.22 -10.10
N VAL A 112 2.47 -7.21 -10.15
CA VAL A 112 2.00 -7.76 -11.43
C VAL A 112 1.29 -6.68 -12.25
N ALA A 113 0.43 -5.87 -11.62
CA ALA A 113 -0.25 -4.77 -12.28
C ALA A 113 0.73 -3.68 -12.74
N MET A 114 1.70 -3.30 -11.91
CA MET A 114 2.75 -2.33 -12.27
C MET A 114 3.56 -2.80 -13.48
N ARG A 115 3.99 -4.07 -13.51
CA ARG A 115 4.71 -4.67 -14.66
C ARG A 115 3.88 -4.62 -15.93
N ALA A 116 2.59 -4.93 -15.84
CA ALA A 116 1.69 -4.86 -16.99
C ALA A 116 1.53 -3.43 -17.55
N MET A 117 1.78 -2.42 -16.71
CA MET A 117 1.80 -1.00 -17.07
C MET A 117 3.20 -0.49 -17.48
N GLY A 118 4.20 -1.36 -17.55
CA GLY A 118 5.56 -1.03 -17.98
C GLY A 118 6.52 -0.64 -16.87
N ALA A 119 6.18 -0.86 -15.60
CA ALA A 119 7.08 -0.61 -14.49
C ALA A 119 8.29 -1.55 -14.50
N SER A 120 9.49 -1.02 -14.27
CA SER A 120 10.71 -1.77 -14.00
C SER A 120 11.15 -1.68 -12.55
N ARG A 121 10.64 -0.71 -11.81
CA ARG A 121 10.92 -0.50 -10.39
C ARG A 121 9.81 0.32 -9.74
N HIS A 122 9.73 0.22 -8.44
CA HIS A 122 8.85 1.10 -7.67
C HIS A 122 9.46 1.48 -6.32
N TYR A 123 8.95 2.54 -5.77
CA TYR A 123 9.41 3.16 -4.53
C TYR A 123 8.30 3.14 -3.50
N ALA A 124 8.69 3.06 -2.23
CA ALA A 124 7.82 3.27 -1.08
C ALA A 124 8.51 4.19 -0.08
N GLU A 125 7.74 5.06 0.55
CA GLU A 125 8.22 5.99 1.56
C GLU A 125 7.53 5.71 2.90
N THR A 126 8.25 5.87 3.99
CA THR A 126 7.70 5.69 5.34
C THR A 126 8.45 6.51 6.37
N SER A 127 7.85 6.69 7.54
CA SER A 127 8.45 7.34 8.70
C SER A 127 9.60 6.52 9.28
N SER A 128 10.58 7.22 9.86
CA SER A 128 11.70 6.62 10.58
C SER A 128 11.38 6.28 12.04
N THR A 129 10.21 6.67 12.56
CA THR A 129 9.82 6.44 13.96
C THR A 129 9.59 4.96 14.29
N ASP A 130 9.61 4.63 15.57
CA ASP A 130 9.42 3.25 16.05
C ASP A 130 8.04 2.68 15.71
N ALA A 131 7.00 3.53 15.63
CA ALA A 131 5.67 3.12 15.22
C ALA A 131 5.65 2.47 13.83
N TYR A 132 6.56 2.87 12.94
CA TYR A 132 6.69 2.33 11.59
C TYR A 132 7.79 1.25 11.44
N ALA A 133 8.38 0.80 12.54
CA ALA A 133 9.38 -0.28 12.48
C ALA A 133 8.83 -1.57 11.84
N PRO A 134 7.59 -2.03 12.12
CA PRO A 134 7.02 -3.18 11.42
C PRO A 134 6.86 -2.97 9.91
N THR A 135 6.49 -1.76 9.48
CA THR A 135 6.36 -1.38 8.06
C THR A 135 7.72 -1.44 7.36
N ARG A 136 8.78 -0.89 7.97
CA ARG A 136 10.13 -0.97 7.43
C ARG A 136 10.63 -2.40 7.34
N ALA A 137 10.36 -3.22 8.36
CA ALA A 137 10.69 -4.65 8.33
C ALA A 137 9.93 -5.40 7.22
N PHE A 138 8.67 -5.06 6.98
CA PHE A 138 7.88 -5.60 5.88
C PHE A 138 8.54 -5.31 4.53
N TYR A 139 8.92 -4.06 4.24
CA TYR A 139 9.57 -3.71 2.99
C TYR A 139 10.87 -4.50 2.79
N LEU A 140 11.76 -4.51 3.78
CA LEU A 140 13.01 -5.27 3.71
C LEU A 140 12.76 -6.77 3.48
N SER A 141 11.80 -7.36 4.20
CA SER A 141 11.47 -8.79 4.10
C SER A 141 10.79 -9.17 2.77
N THR A 142 10.28 -8.19 2.03
CA THR A 142 9.65 -8.39 0.72
C THR A 142 10.55 -8.01 -0.45
N GLY A 143 11.85 -7.74 -0.20
CA GLY A 143 12.86 -7.55 -1.22
C GLY A 143 13.09 -6.11 -1.65
N PHE A 144 12.53 -5.14 -0.92
CA PHE A 144 12.96 -3.75 -1.05
C PHE A 144 14.33 -3.54 -0.41
N ARG A 145 15.04 -2.54 -0.88
CA ARG A 145 16.24 -2.01 -0.26
C ARG A 145 16.04 -0.55 0.14
N GLU A 146 16.58 -0.14 1.26
CA GLU A 146 16.64 1.28 1.64
C GLU A 146 17.61 1.99 0.69
N VAL A 147 17.16 3.07 0.06
CA VAL A 147 17.98 3.85 -0.88
C VAL A 147 18.25 5.26 -0.41
N ALA A 148 17.43 5.79 0.49
CA ALA A 148 17.67 7.09 1.10
C ALA A 148 17.00 7.19 2.48
N ARG A 149 17.58 8.06 3.31
CA ARG A 149 17.02 8.46 4.60
C ARG A 149 17.25 9.94 4.79
N ILE A 150 16.18 10.68 5.09
CA ILE A 150 16.21 12.12 5.30
C ILE A 150 15.76 12.38 6.73
N ALA A 151 16.69 12.86 7.57
CA ALA A 151 16.38 13.16 8.96
C ALA A 151 15.38 14.33 9.07
N ASP A 152 14.53 14.26 10.08
CA ASP A 152 13.59 15.34 10.44
C ASP A 152 12.71 15.85 9.29
N PHE A 153 12.42 14.98 8.31
CA PHE A 153 11.68 15.36 7.10
C PHE A 153 10.25 15.76 7.42
N TYR A 154 9.56 14.97 8.23
CA TYR A 154 8.15 15.23 8.60
C TYR A 154 8.07 16.20 9.78
N ARG A 155 8.97 16.06 10.75
CA ARG A 155 9.11 16.88 11.96
C ARG A 155 10.39 16.47 12.70
N PRO A 156 10.85 17.26 13.71
CA PRO A 156 11.96 16.85 14.54
C PRO A 156 11.78 15.44 15.11
N GLY A 157 12.74 14.54 14.89
CA GLY A 157 12.72 13.15 15.31
C GLY A 157 11.96 12.21 14.39
N ASP A 158 11.36 12.69 13.29
CA ASP A 158 10.62 11.89 12.32
C ASP A 158 11.15 12.11 10.90
N GLY A 159 12.05 11.26 10.48
CA GLY A 159 12.64 11.27 9.15
C GLY A 159 11.87 10.45 8.13
N LYS A 160 12.14 10.72 6.86
CA LYS A 160 11.65 9.92 5.73
C LYS A 160 12.65 8.82 5.39
N VAL A 161 12.17 7.61 5.21
CA VAL A 161 12.93 6.47 4.68
C VAL A 161 12.36 6.08 3.34
N ILE A 162 13.21 6.00 2.32
CA ILE A 162 12.81 5.66 0.95
C ILE A 162 13.36 4.28 0.60
N TYR A 163 12.47 3.43 0.14
CA TYR A 163 12.75 2.07 -0.29
C TYR A 163 12.55 1.94 -1.79
N GLU A 164 13.38 1.14 -2.44
CA GLU A 164 13.28 0.79 -3.86
C GLU A 164 13.15 -0.72 -4.00
N ARG A 165 12.32 -1.14 -4.95
CA ARG A 165 12.27 -2.51 -5.43
C ARG A 165 12.34 -2.54 -6.95
N VAL A 166 13.26 -3.34 -7.49
CA VAL A 166 13.34 -3.67 -8.91
C VAL A 166 12.35 -4.80 -9.19
N LEU A 167 11.59 -4.66 -10.27
CA LEU A 167 10.51 -5.55 -10.67
C LEU A 167 10.97 -6.60 -11.69
#